data_112da601a208e76869007b0c83cd5dcd
#
_entry.id   112da601a208e76869007b0c83cd5dcd
#
_cell.length_a   1.000
_cell.length_b   1.000
_cell.length_c   1.000
_cell.angle_alpha   90.00
_cell.angle_beta   90.00
_cell.angle_gamma   90.00
#
_symmetry.space_group_name_H-M   'P 1'
#
loop_
_entity.id
_entity.type
_entity.pdbx_description
1 polymer ?
#
loop_
_entity_poly.entity_id
_entity_poly.type
_entity_poly.pdbx_seq_one_letter_code
_entity_poly.pdbx_strand_id
1 'polypeptide(L)'
;MNRCITFAVAALAMTGLGAPAVGQVMGPGAGAAVQNAQPTGSSHMGQNNMTQDQFNQMADYADLAKRLTKEDKAKGKTLKDLIAEDKANATALVKSMPLSCDVTDAILAAQGPVTVDGKPIDTKTYEAACANGMGYFLISQDPSKPYGFSCFAADATRAADVAAGRQPSAVCQLPSNANVKAMMASVLSRAGTNCAVRDLKWVGVSSASNIEFNEVACTDGNGYILRTALPGSMMQPSVIACHDSPVACKLTSSGPVVNVQTFKDALAAHKVACTASDSNVRAIGQQTASKRYVVEFQCPEQPKGLVAFIPLNGNTAPFETLNCAAAAKKGAVCKLTAN
;
A
#
# COMPACT_ATOMS: atom_id res chain seq x y z
N MET A 1 -35.05 61.57 -1.01
CA MET A 1 -35.79 60.57 -0.22
C MET A 1 -35.19 59.19 -0.50
N ASN A 2 -34.17 58.82 0.29
CA ASN A 2 -33.45 57.55 0.16
C ASN A 2 -34.09 56.52 1.08
N ARG A 3 -34.52 55.38 0.52
CA ARG A 3 -34.90 54.19 1.31
C ARG A 3 -33.79 53.17 1.21
N CYS A 4 -33.08 52.98 2.32
CA CYS A 4 -32.20 51.83 2.54
C CYS A 4 -33.09 50.58 2.76
N ILE A 5 -32.80 49.51 1.99
CA ILE A 5 -33.35 48.17 2.23
C ILE A 5 -32.21 47.33 2.80
N THR A 6 -32.35 46.97 4.07
CA THR A 6 -31.45 46.09 4.79
C THR A 6 -31.82 44.64 4.51
N PHE A 7 -30.95 43.88 3.89
CA PHE A 7 -31.10 42.42 3.78
C PHE A 7 -30.41 41.74 5.00
N ALA A 8 -31.26 41.07 5.79
CA ALA A 8 -30.79 40.20 6.85
C ALA A 8 -30.40 38.84 6.23
N VAL A 9 -29.10 38.46 6.35
CA VAL A 9 -28.64 37.14 6.00
C VAL A 9 -28.76 36.24 7.23
N ALA A 10 -29.68 35.29 7.17
CA ALA A 10 -29.81 34.24 8.17
C ALA A 10 -28.71 33.18 7.93
N ALA A 11 -27.74 33.10 8.84
CA ALA A 11 -26.75 32.05 8.86
C ALA A 11 -27.36 30.77 9.45
N LEU A 12 -27.63 29.77 8.63
CA LEU A 12 -27.92 28.41 9.09
C LEU A 12 -26.59 27.74 9.52
N ALA A 13 -26.46 27.57 10.83
CA ALA A 13 -25.40 26.74 11.40
C ALA A 13 -25.77 25.26 11.21
N MET A 14 -25.15 24.59 10.24
CA MET A 14 -25.16 23.14 10.17
C MET A 14 -24.09 22.58 11.10
N THR A 15 -24.52 22.04 12.25
CA THR A 15 -23.68 21.23 13.12
C THR A 15 -23.48 19.88 12.47
N GLY A 16 -22.41 19.75 11.66
CA GLY A 16 -21.93 18.48 11.19
C GLY A 16 -21.19 17.78 12.32
N LEU A 17 -21.72 16.66 12.80
CA LEU A 17 -21.02 15.71 13.66
C LEU A 17 -19.84 15.12 12.86
N GLY A 18 -18.68 15.74 12.96
CA GLY A 18 -17.44 15.21 12.44
C GLY A 18 -16.95 14.07 13.32
N ALA A 19 -16.93 12.86 12.79
CA ALA A 19 -16.18 11.77 13.39
C ALA A 19 -14.70 12.17 13.50
N PRO A 20 -14.00 11.89 14.62
CA PRO A 20 -12.60 12.25 14.75
C PRO A 20 -11.77 11.46 13.75
N ALA A 21 -11.17 12.14 12.81
CA ALA A 21 -10.08 11.61 12.01
C ALA A 21 -8.91 11.37 12.96
N VAL A 22 -8.61 10.10 13.25
CA VAL A 22 -7.40 9.71 14.00
C VAL A 22 -6.22 9.92 13.06
N GLY A 23 -5.73 11.15 13.00
CA GLY A 23 -4.46 11.51 12.38
C GLY A 23 -3.33 11.01 13.27
N GLN A 24 -2.69 9.91 12.90
CA GLN A 24 -1.40 9.54 13.50
C GLN A 24 -0.33 10.49 12.97
N VAL A 25 0.14 11.35 13.84
CA VAL A 25 1.28 12.25 13.57
C VAL A 25 2.56 11.41 13.63
N MET A 26 3.20 11.24 12.50
CA MET A 26 4.56 10.68 12.44
C MET A 26 5.58 11.72 12.86
N GLY A 27 6.61 11.28 13.62
CA GLY A 27 7.68 12.13 14.11
C GLY A 27 8.55 12.77 13.01
N PRO A 28 9.36 13.78 13.35
CA PRO A 28 10.14 14.54 12.37
C PRO A 28 11.19 13.63 11.69
N GLY A 29 10.97 13.34 10.42
CA GLY A 29 11.86 12.53 9.56
C GLY A 29 11.17 11.59 8.59
N ALA A 30 9.87 11.31 8.75
CA ALA A 30 9.10 10.45 7.85
C ALA A 30 7.71 11.04 7.52
N GLY A 31 7.59 12.35 7.51
CA GLY A 31 6.32 13.06 7.62
C GLY A 31 5.48 13.18 6.34
N ALA A 32 5.27 12.10 5.63
CA ALA A 32 4.19 12.06 4.66
C ALA A 32 3.01 11.32 5.30
N ALA A 33 1.95 12.03 5.65
CA ALA A 33 0.71 11.43 6.13
C ALA A 33 0.22 10.41 5.08
N VAL A 34 0.10 9.15 5.49
CA VAL A 34 -0.60 8.15 4.67
C VAL A 34 -2.06 8.53 4.67
N GLN A 35 -2.53 9.08 3.57
CA GLN A 35 -3.95 9.32 3.40
C GLN A 35 -4.60 7.94 3.22
N ASN A 36 -5.48 7.55 4.15
CA ASN A 36 -6.43 6.46 3.98
C ASN A 36 -7.48 6.90 2.94
N ALA A 37 -7.05 7.24 1.74
CA ALA A 37 -7.96 7.37 0.63
C ALA A 37 -8.50 5.96 0.39
N GLN A 38 -9.76 5.70 0.74
CA GLN A 38 -10.45 4.58 0.11
C GLN A 38 -10.22 4.74 -1.39
N PRO A 39 -9.84 3.67 -2.10
CA PRO A 39 -9.84 3.73 -3.54
C PRO A 39 -11.29 4.04 -3.93
N THR A 40 -11.57 5.30 -4.14
CA THR A 40 -12.84 5.72 -4.71
C THR A 40 -12.72 5.38 -6.18
N GLY A 41 -13.25 4.20 -6.52
CA GLY A 41 -13.12 3.57 -7.83
C GLY A 41 -13.56 4.40 -9.02
N SER A 42 -14.16 5.54 -8.78
CA SER A 42 -14.65 6.40 -9.85
C SER A 42 -13.85 7.68 -10.07
N SER A 43 -13.03 8.15 -9.10
CA SER A 43 -12.44 9.49 -9.24
C SER A 43 -11.27 9.57 -10.21
N HIS A 44 -10.58 8.48 -10.50
CA HIS A 44 -9.44 8.46 -11.43
C HIS A 44 -9.77 7.82 -12.78
N MET A 45 -10.68 6.84 -12.81
CA MET A 45 -11.18 6.28 -14.08
C MET A 45 -12.47 6.94 -14.56
N GLY A 46 -13.27 7.54 -13.68
CA GLY A 46 -14.56 8.16 -14.00
C GLY A 46 -14.48 9.48 -14.79
N GLN A 47 -13.29 10.00 -15.03
CA GLN A 47 -13.11 11.15 -15.94
C GLN A 47 -12.96 10.71 -17.41
N ASN A 48 -12.78 9.41 -17.66
CA ASN A 48 -12.78 8.86 -19.00
C ASN A 48 -14.23 8.51 -19.34
N ASN A 49 -14.80 9.13 -20.37
CA ASN A 49 -16.10 8.77 -20.93
C ASN A 49 -16.14 7.38 -21.57
N MET A 50 -15.11 6.56 -21.32
CA MET A 50 -15.05 5.17 -21.79
C MET A 50 -15.84 4.28 -20.82
N THR A 51 -16.72 3.46 -21.38
CA THR A 51 -17.43 2.45 -20.59
C THR A 51 -16.43 1.36 -20.16
N GLN A 52 -16.72 0.68 -19.03
CA GLN A 52 -15.91 -0.44 -18.58
C GLN A 52 -15.78 -1.54 -19.65
N ASP A 53 -16.84 -1.74 -20.44
CA ASP A 53 -16.81 -2.71 -21.55
C ASP A 53 -15.83 -2.31 -22.65
N GLN A 54 -15.77 -1.03 -22.99
CA GLN A 54 -14.77 -0.50 -23.93
C GLN A 54 -13.36 -0.66 -23.41
N PHE A 55 -13.14 -0.38 -22.12
CA PHE A 55 -11.84 -0.59 -21.46
C PHE A 55 -11.46 -2.07 -21.48
N ASN A 56 -12.36 -2.97 -21.07
CA ASN A 56 -12.11 -4.41 -21.04
C ASN A 56 -11.83 -4.96 -22.43
N GLN A 57 -12.57 -4.49 -23.46
CA GLN A 57 -12.34 -4.92 -24.86
C GLN A 57 -10.97 -4.49 -25.39
N MET A 58 -10.47 -3.34 -24.98
CA MET A 58 -9.16 -2.85 -25.41
C MET A 58 -8.00 -3.46 -24.62
N ALA A 59 -8.25 -3.80 -23.35
CA ALA A 59 -7.27 -4.37 -22.44
C ALA A 59 -7.16 -5.90 -22.52
N ASP A 60 -8.04 -6.57 -23.27
CA ASP A 60 -7.96 -8.02 -23.43
C ASP A 60 -6.76 -8.37 -24.31
N TYR A 61 -5.76 -9.02 -23.70
CA TYR A 61 -4.55 -9.47 -24.38
C TYR A 61 -4.87 -10.44 -25.52
N ALA A 62 -5.92 -11.23 -25.40
CA ALA A 62 -6.39 -12.15 -26.44
C ALA A 62 -6.96 -11.41 -27.66
N ASP A 63 -7.45 -10.18 -27.48
CA ASP A 63 -8.08 -9.39 -28.52
C ASP A 63 -7.15 -8.36 -29.18
N LEU A 64 -5.86 -8.33 -28.84
CA LEU A 64 -4.86 -7.43 -29.43
C LEU A 64 -4.88 -7.48 -30.97
N ALA A 65 -5.15 -8.65 -31.56
CA ALA A 65 -5.24 -8.80 -33.02
C ALA A 65 -6.38 -7.99 -33.63
N LYS A 66 -7.43 -7.66 -32.88
CA LYS A 66 -8.56 -6.83 -33.33
C LYS A 66 -8.17 -5.36 -33.50
N ARG A 67 -7.09 -4.91 -32.85
CA ARG A 67 -6.56 -3.56 -32.95
C ARG A 67 -5.87 -3.29 -34.28
N LEU A 68 -5.43 -4.33 -35.00
CA LEU A 68 -4.87 -4.17 -36.34
C LEU A 68 -5.95 -3.74 -37.31
N THR A 69 -5.91 -2.51 -37.73
CA THR A 69 -6.84 -1.94 -38.72
C THR A 69 -6.62 -2.56 -40.12
N LYS A 70 -7.59 -2.37 -41.01
CA LYS A 70 -7.40 -2.75 -42.44
C LYS A 70 -6.21 -2.07 -43.04
N GLU A 71 -5.98 -0.80 -42.66
CA GLU A 71 -4.85 0.02 -43.16
C GLU A 71 -3.50 -0.52 -42.62
N ASP A 72 -3.43 -0.90 -41.32
CA ASP A 72 -2.24 -1.53 -40.75
C ASP A 72 -1.87 -2.82 -41.48
N LYS A 73 -2.87 -3.66 -41.75
CA LYS A 73 -2.69 -4.91 -42.52
C LYS A 73 -2.25 -4.67 -43.94
N ALA A 74 -2.80 -3.63 -44.57
CA ALA A 74 -2.40 -3.24 -45.94
C ALA A 74 -0.95 -2.76 -45.99
N LYS A 75 -0.43 -2.14 -44.92
CA LYS A 75 0.97 -1.75 -44.74
C LYS A 75 1.88 -2.89 -44.27
N GLY A 76 1.36 -4.10 -44.14
CA GLY A 76 2.12 -5.27 -43.67
C GLY A 76 2.42 -5.26 -42.16
N LYS A 77 1.76 -4.41 -41.36
CA LYS A 77 1.93 -4.33 -39.91
C LYS A 77 1.42 -5.63 -39.28
N THR A 78 2.20 -6.17 -38.37
CA THR A 78 1.90 -7.39 -37.63
C THR A 78 1.50 -7.10 -36.17
N LEU A 79 0.98 -8.10 -35.47
CA LEU A 79 0.71 -7.99 -34.03
C LEU A 79 2.00 -7.70 -33.23
N LYS A 80 3.13 -8.27 -33.66
CA LYS A 80 4.45 -8.01 -33.06
C LYS A 80 4.85 -6.54 -33.17
N ASP A 81 4.59 -5.92 -34.33
CA ASP A 81 4.88 -4.50 -34.53
C ASP A 81 4.00 -3.63 -33.64
N LEU A 82 2.72 -4.00 -33.47
CA LEU A 82 1.80 -3.29 -32.59
C LEU A 82 2.26 -3.35 -31.10
N ILE A 83 2.66 -4.53 -30.63
CA ILE A 83 3.19 -4.70 -29.28
C ILE A 83 4.49 -3.89 -29.09
N ALA A 84 5.37 -3.90 -30.09
CA ALA A 84 6.60 -3.13 -30.06
C ALA A 84 6.34 -1.62 -30.00
N GLU A 85 5.33 -1.13 -30.72
CA GLU A 85 4.87 0.27 -30.69
C GLU A 85 4.30 0.64 -29.33
N ASP A 86 3.42 -0.20 -28.75
CA ASP A 86 2.86 0.02 -27.41
C ASP A 86 3.97 0.11 -26.36
N LYS A 87 4.95 -0.80 -26.43
CA LYS A 87 6.10 -0.81 -25.54
C LYS A 87 6.95 0.45 -25.70
N ALA A 88 7.20 0.89 -26.95
CA ALA A 88 7.95 2.12 -27.21
C ALA A 88 7.23 3.34 -26.63
N ASN A 89 5.91 3.44 -26.83
CA ASN A 89 5.08 4.52 -26.32
C ASN A 89 5.05 4.54 -24.78
N ALA A 90 4.83 3.39 -24.13
CA ALA A 90 4.87 3.27 -22.67
C ALA A 90 6.26 3.64 -22.12
N THR A 91 7.33 3.23 -22.78
CA THR A 91 8.70 3.60 -22.42
C THR A 91 8.95 5.10 -22.52
N ALA A 92 8.45 5.73 -23.58
CA ALA A 92 8.54 7.18 -23.74
C ALA A 92 7.77 7.92 -22.64
N LEU A 93 6.58 7.41 -22.28
CA LEU A 93 5.75 7.97 -21.22
C LEU A 93 6.43 7.83 -19.85
N VAL A 94 7.03 6.67 -19.53
CA VAL A 94 7.82 6.48 -18.30
C VAL A 94 9.00 7.46 -18.26
N LYS A 95 9.71 7.69 -19.36
CA LYS A 95 10.84 8.64 -19.42
C LYS A 95 10.41 10.09 -19.19
N SER A 96 9.14 10.43 -19.45
CA SER A 96 8.61 11.78 -19.24
C SER A 96 8.20 12.05 -17.78
N MET A 97 8.21 11.03 -16.93
CA MET A 97 7.82 11.12 -15.52
C MET A 97 8.90 10.50 -14.63
N PRO A 98 9.13 11.01 -13.41
CA PRO A 98 9.95 10.31 -12.43
C PRO A 98 9.24 9.02 -12.01
N LEU A 99 9.71 7.88 -12.54
CA LEU A 99 9.22 6.54 -12.17
C LEU A 99 10.34 5.52 -12.36
N SER A 100 10.61 4.72 -11.34
CA SER A 100 11.57 3.62 -11.41
C SER A 100 10.94 2.41 -12.10
N CYS A 101 10.90 2.43 -13.44
CA CYS A 101 10.32 1.38 -14.27
C CYS A 101 11.11 1.24 -15.59
N ASP A 102 11.88 0.18 -15.71
CA ASP A 102 12.40 -0.27 -17.01
C ASP A 102 11.32 -1.14 -17.65
N VAL A 103 10.62 -0.60 -18.66
CA VAL A 103 9.49 -1.28 -19.32
C VAL A 103 9.96 -2.53 -20.04
N THR A 104 9.50 -3.70 -19.57
CA THR A 104 9.79 -5.01 -20.18
C THR A 104 8.72 -5.40 -21.19
N ASP A 105 7.46 -5.07 -20.91
CA ASP A 105 6.30 -5.31 -21.77
C ASP A 105 5.25 -4.22 -21.58
N ALA A 106 4.44 -3.95 -22.61
CA ALA A 106 3.31 -3.02 -22.51
C ALA A 106 2.25 -3.26 -23.58
N ILE A 107 1.00 -2.91 -23.24
CA ILE A 107 -0.14 -2.89 -24.16
C ILE A 107 -0.92 -1.58 -24.00
N LEU A 108 -1.51 -1.11 -25.09
CA LEU A 108 -2.51 -0.04 -25.04
C LEU A 108 -3.79 -0.62 -24.41
N ALA A 109 -4.07 -0.23 -23.18
CA ALA A 109 -5.23 -0.71 -22.41
C ALA A 109 -6.51 0.08 -22.71
N ALA A 110 -6.38 1.38 -23.02
CA ALA A 110 -7.51 2.23 -23.35
C ALA A 110 -7.08 3.44 -24.19
N GLN A 111 -7.99 3.94 -25.01
CA GLN A 111 -7.82 5.18 -25.76
C GLN A 111 -9.16 5.89 -25.90
N GLY A 112 -9.17 7.20 -25.70
CA GLY A 112 -10.37 8.01 -25.91
C GLY A 112 -10.23 9.43 -25.36
N PRO A 113 -11.18 10.31 -25.70
CA PRO A 113 -11.19 11.66 -25.18
C PRO A 113 -11.57 11.67 -23.69
N VAL A 114 -10.85 12.45 -22.90
CA VAL A 114 -11.23 12.84 -21.54
C VAL A 114 -11.43 14.34 -21.48
N THR A 115 -12.35 14.80 -20.67
CA THR A 115 -12.54 16.23 -20.45
C THR A 115 -11.68 16.68 -19.26
N VAL A 116 -10.68 17.52 -19.56
CA VAL A 116 -9.83 18.18 -18.56
C VAL A 116 -10.07 19.68 -18.66
N ASP A 117 -10.46 20.30 -17.55
CA ASP A 117 -10.79 21.75 -17.52
C ASP A 117 -11.78 22.18 -18.61
N GLY A 118 -12.78 21.34 -18.88
CA GLY A 118 -13.83 21.59 -19.89
C GLY A 118 -13.41 21.38 -21.34
N LYS A 119 -12.17 20.91 -21.59
CA LYS A 119 -11.66 20.64 -22.94
C LYS A 119 -11.48 19.13 -23.16
N PRO A 120 -11.94 18.59 -24.31
CA PRO A 120 -11.64 17.20 -24.65
C PRO A 120 -10.14 17.07 -24.99
N ILE A 121 -9.47 16.11 -24.35
CA ILE A 121 -8.08 15.73 -24.62
C ILE A 121 -8.08 14.25 -24.96
N ASP A 122 -7.50 13.87 -26.08
CA ASP A 122 -7.29 12.47 -26.42
C ASP A 122 -6.24 11.87 -25.49
N THR A 123 -6.64 10.84 -24.78
CA THR A 123 -5.75 10.11 -23.85
C THR A 123 -5.50 8.70 -24.34
N LYS A 124 -4.31 8.20 -24.00
CA LYS A 124 -3.97 6.79 -24.14
C LYS A 124 -3.55 6.26 -22.78
N THR A 125 -4.08 5.12 -22.41
CA THR A 125 -3.71 4.40 -21.21
C THR A 125 -2.95 3.15 -21.60
N TYR A 126 -1.71 3.03 -21.15
CA TYR A 126 -0.89 1.85 -21.36
C TYR A 126 -0.82 1.04 -20.07
N GLU A 127 -1.06 -0.25 -20.14
CA GLU A 127 -0.59 -1.16 -19.12
C GLU A 127 0.87 -1.47 -19.40
N ALA A 128 1.74 -1.33 -18.40
CA ALA A 128 3.16 -1.59 -18.49
C ALA A 128 3.63 -2.54 -17.42
N ALA A 129 4.51 -3.47 -17.77
CA ALA A 129 5.26 -4.32 -16.86
C ALA A 129 6.70 -3.82 -16.76
N CYS A 130 7.25 -3.76 -15.55
CA CYS A 130 8.58 -3.24 -15.27
C CYS A 130 9.55 -4.35 -14.85
N ALA A 131 10.84 -4.16 -15.14
CA ALA A 131 11.90 -5.10 -14.77
C ALA A 131 12.02 -5.31 -13.25
N ASN A 132 11.61 -4.33 -12.43
CA ASN A 132 11.56 -4.45 -10.97
C ASN A 132 10.37 -5.29 -10.47
N GLY A 133 9.55 -5.85 -11.36
CA GLY A 133 8.39 -6.68 -11.05
C GLY A 133 7.10 -5.91 -10.83
N MET A 134 7.12 -4.56 -10.90
CA MET A 134 5.92 -3.74 -10.79
C MET A 134 5.15 -3.68 -12.09
N GLY A 135 3.82 -3.59 -11.98
CA GLY A 135 2.91 -3.29 -13.07
C GLY A 135 2.17 -1.96 -12.85
N TYR A 136 1.94 -1.22 -13.92
CA TYR A 136 1.28 0.09 -13.87
C TYR A 136 0.31 0.28 -15.02
N PHE A 137 -0.77 1.04 -14.76
CA PHE A 137 -1.47 1.80 -15.78
C PHE A 137 -0.85 3.20 -15.88
N LEU A 138 -0.40 3.56 -17.06
CA LEU A 138 0.24 4.85 -17.38
C LEU A 138 -0.65 5.62 -18.34
N ILE A 139 -1.01 6.85 -17.99
CA ILE A 139 -2.01 7.65 -18.70
C ILE A 139 -1.35 8.90 -19.26
N SER A 140 -1.45 9.10 -20.56
CA SER A 140 -1.02 10.31 -21.27
C SER A 140 -2.17 11.31 -21.30
N GLN A 141 -2.41 12.05 -20.21
CA GLN A 141 -3.46 13.08 -20.19
C GLN A 141 -2.96 14.42 -20.74
N ASP A 142 -1.81 14.85 -20.26
CA ASP A 142 -1.12 16.05 -20.63
C ASP A 142 0.35 15.68 -20.74
N PRO A 143 1.03 15.97 -21.83
CA PRO A 143 2.47 15.72 -21.94
C PRO A 143 3.29 16.33 -20.80
N SER A 144 2.77 17.38 -20.15
CA SER A 144 3.41 18.03 -19.01
C SER A 144 3.09 17.38 -17.65
N LYS A 145 2.05 16.57 -17.56
CA LYS A 145 1.57 15.95 -16.31
C LYS A 145 1.12 14.50 -16.54
N PRO A 146 2.03 13.61 -16.90
CA PRO A 146 1.70 12.20 -17.01
C PRO A 146 1.26 11.66 -15.65
N TYR A 147 0.30 10.76 -15.67
CA TYR A 147 -0.35 10.21 -14.50
C TYR A 147 -0.39 8.68 -14.59
N GLY A 148 -0.52 8.01 -13.46
CA GLY A 148 -0.67 6.56 -13.45
C GLY A 148 -0.90 6.01 -12.05
N PHE A 149 -1.24 4.72 -11.99
CA PHE A 149 -1.45 3.96 -10.76
C PHE A 149 -0.96 2.52 -10.95
N SER A 150 -0.69 1.84 -9.85
CA SER A 150 -0.19 0.48 -9.88
C SER A 150 -1.29 -0.55 -10.19
N CYS A 151 -0.89 -1.73 -10.65
CA CYS A 151 -1.79 -2.87 -10.79
C CYS A 151 -2.37 -3.32 -9.42
N PHE A 152 -1.68 -3.05 -8.31
CA PHE A 152 -2.21 -3.28 -6.96
C PHE A 152 -3.40 -2.39 -6.65
N ALA A 153 -3.29 -1.09 -6.94
CA ALA A 153 -4.38 -0.14 -6.75
C ALA A 153 -5.57 -0.47 -7.67
N ALA A 154 -5.31 -0.90 -8.90
CA ALA A 154 -6.36 -1.34 -9.83
C ALA A 154 -7.14 -2.53 -9.27
N ASP A 155 -6.46 -3.57 -8.78
CA ASP A 155 -7.06 -4.76 -8.19
C ASP A 155 -7.87 -4.42 -6.93
N ALA A 156 -7.33 -3.59 -6.03
CA ALA A 156 -8.01 -3.14 -4.83
C ALA A 156 -9.27 -2.30 -5.16
N THR A 157 -9.19 -1.46 -6.20
CA THR A 157 -10.33 -0.66 -6.67
C THR A 157 -11.43 -1.57 -7.20
N ARG A 158 -11.08 -2.56 -8.04
CA ARG A 158 -12.03 -3.55 -8.53
C ARG A 158 -12.71 -4.30 -7.39
N ALA A 159 -11.95 -4.77 -6.40
CA ALA A 159 -12.49 -5.45 -5.24
C ALA A 159 -13.49 -4.57 -4.46
N ALA A 160 -13.18 -3.28 -4.29
CA ALA A 160 -14.06 -2.32 -3.64
C ALA A 160 -15.34 -2.04 -4.46
N ASP A 161 -15.24 -1.99 -5.79
CA ASP A 161 -16.39 -1.83 -6.68
C ASP A 161 -17.34 -3.02 -6.59
N VAL A 162 -16.79 -4.24 -6.66
CA VAL A 162 -17.57 -5.48 -6.49
C VAL A 162 -18.27 -5.51 -5.14
N ALA A 163 -17.56 -5.20 -4.05
CA ALA A 163 -18.11 -5.18 -2.70
C ALA A 163 -19.23 -4.14 -2.53
N ALA A 164 -19.16 -3.04 -3.28
CA ALA A 164 -20.17 -1.98 -3.27
C ALA A 164 -21.29 -2.19 -4.31
N GLY A 165 -21.31 -3.30 -5.05
CA GLY A 165 -22.28 -3.58 -6.11
C GLY A 165 -22.16 -2.62 -7.30
N ARG A 166 -21.01 -1.96 -7.49
CA ARG A 166 -20.71 -1.11 -8.65
C ARG A 166 -20.15 -1.95 -9.80
N GLN A 167 -20.17 -1.37 -10.99
CA GLN A 167 -19.50 -1.96 -12.15
C GLN A 167 -17.99 -2.08 -11.84
N PRO A 168 -17.40 -3.29 -11.96
CA PRO A 168 -16.01 -3.50 -11.62
C PRO A 168 -15.06 -2.70 -12.49
N SER A 169 -14.10 -2.02 -11.87
CA SER A 169 -13.00 -1.34 -12.56
C SER A 169 -12.10 -2.34 -13.29
N ALA A 170 -11.38 -1.86 -14.31
CA ALA A 170 -10.41 -2.66 -15.03
C ALA A 170 -9.22 -3.04 -14.14
N VAL A 171 -8.65 -4.20 -14.42
CA VAL A 171 -7.42 -4.72 -13.81
C VAL A 171 -6.38 -4.98 -14.89
N CYS A 172 -5.13 -5.16 -14.47
CA CYS A 172 -4.04 -5.47 -15.36
C CYS A 172 -4.20 -6.84 -16.02
N GLN A 173 -3.86 -6.94 -17.31
CA GLN A 173 -4.08 -8.09 -18.19
C GLN A 173 -2.78 -8.73 -18.69
N LEU A 174 -1.66 -7.98 -18.70
CA LEU A 174 -0.36 -8.56 -19.06
C LEU A 174 -0.07 -9.79 -18.21
N PRO A 175 0.43 -10.89 -18.77
CA PRO A 175 0.67 -12.13 -18.03
C PRO A 175 1.52 -11.95 -16.77
N SER A 176 2.48 -11.01 -16.80
CA SER A 176 3.32 -10.66 -15.66
C SER A 176 2.59 -9.88 -14.55
N ASN A 177 1.48 -9.22 -14.88
CA ASN A 177 0.74 -8.32 -13.99
C ASN A 177 -0.61 -8.89 -13.54
N ALA A 178 -1.20 -9.80 -14.33
CA ALA A 178 -2.57 -10.32 -14.12
C ALA A 178 -2.73 -11.09 -12.79
N ASN A 179 -1.66 -11.72 -12.30
CA ASN A 179 -1.67 -12.37 -10.99
C ASN A 179 -1.00 -11.46 -9.96
N VAL A 180 -1.80 -10.62 -9.31
CA VAL A 180 -1.32 -9.61 -8.35
C VAL A 180 -0.56 -10.24 -7.17
N LYS A 181 -0.93 -11.44 -6.70
CA LYS A 181 -0.19 -12.12 -5.63
C LYS A 181 1.19 -12.59 -6.09
N ALA A 182 1.28 -13.13 -7.30
CA ALA A 182 2.57 -13.56 -7.88
C ALA A 182 3.47 -12.34 -8.17
N MET A 183 2.90 -11.27 -8.69
CA MET A 183 3.59 -9.99 -8.90
C MET A 183 4.14 -9.46 -7.57
N MET A 184 3.32 -9.42 -6.51
CA MET A 184 3.74 -9.00 -5.17
C MET A 184 4.87 -9.87 -4.62
N ALA A 185 4.77 -11.19 -4.72
CA ALA A 185 5.83 -12.11 -4.28
C ALA A 185 7.15 -11.83 -5.01
N SER A 186 7.09 -11.54 -6.32
CA SER A 186 8.28 -11.18 -7.12
C SER A 186 8.90 -9.87 -6.64
N VAL A 187 8.10 -8.84 -6.36
CA VAL A 187 8.59 -7.55 -5.86
C VAL A 187 9.23 -7.70 -4.48
N LEU A 188 8.60 -8.46 -3.58
CA LEU A 188 9.14 -8.75 -2.24
C LEU A 188 10.49 -9.48 -2.33
N SER A 189 10.58 -10.51 -3.18
CA SER A 189 11.83 -11.27 -3.38
C SER A 189 12.97 -10.37 -3.88
N ARG A 190 12.71 -9.46 -4.83
CA ARG A 190 13.68 -8.48 -5.32
C ARG A 190 14.09 -7.47 -4.24
N ALA A 191 13.19 -7.17 -3.31
CA ALA A 191 13.47 -6.33 -2.14
C ALA A 191 14.14 -7.12 -0.99
N GLY A 192 14.57 -8.37 -1.22
CA GLY A 192 15.28 -9.20 -0.25
C GLY A 192 14.39 -9.93 0.76
N THR A 193 13.06 -10.01 0.51
CA THR A 193 12.11 -10.63 1.42
C THR A 193 11.44 -11.83 0.76
N ASN A 194 11.67 -13.04 1.29
CA ASN A 194 10.97 -14.24 0.85
C ASN A 194 9.61 -14.33 1.55
N CYS A 195 8.54 -14.31 0.78
CA CYS A 195 7.17 -14.38 1.28
C CYS A 195 6.28 -15.14 0.29
N ALA A 196 5.78 -16.29 0.69
CA ALA A 196 4.67 -16.92 -0.01
C ALA A 196 3.39 -16.16 0.33
N VAL A 197 2.94 -15.32 -0.58
CA VAL A 197 1.84 -14.37 -0.34
C VAL A 197 0.51 -15.12 -0.13
N ARG A 198 -0.03 -15.03 1.08
CA ARG A 198 -1.36 -15.53 1.44
C ARG A 198 -2.43 -14.51 1.08
N ASP A 199 -2.24 -13.27 1.52
CA ASP A 199 -3.23 -12.21 1.37
C ASP A 199 -2.57 -10.85 1.16
N LEU A 200 -3.33 -9.92 0.58
CA LEU A 200 -2.91 -8.59 0.18
C LEU A 200 -3.95 -7.56 0.60
N LYS A 201 -3.49 -6.40 1.01
CA LYS A 201 -4.34 -5.25 1.27
C LYS A 201 -3.66 -3.96 0.81
N TRP A 202 -4.31 -3.27 -0.10
CA TRP A 202 -3.94 -1.89 -0.40
C TRP A 202 -4.23 -1.01 0.83
N VAL A 203 -3.24 -0.24 1.28
CA VAL A 203 -3.32 0.58 2.50
C VAL A 203 -3.59 2.04 2.16
N GLY A 204 -2.94 2.55 1.13
CA GLY A 204 -3.09 3.94 0.72
C GLY A 204 -1.88 4.49 -0.02
N VAL A 205 -1.91 5.79 -0.26
CA VAL A 205 -0.87 6.54 -0.97
C VAL A 205 -0.43 7.73 -0.13
N SER A 206 0.86 8.01 -0.13
CA SER A 206 1.39 9.30 0.30
C SER A 206 1.49 10.22 -0.93
N SER A 207 0.58 11.19 -1.03
CA SER A 207 0.59 12.16 -2.14
C SER A 207 1.81 13.09 -2.11
N ALA A 208 2.38 13.34 -0.92
CA ALA A 208 3.57 14.19 -0.79
C ALA A 208 4.83 13.55 -1.36
N SER A 209 4.92 12.21 -1.38
CA SER A 209 6.09 11.45 -1.85
C SER A 209 5.80 10.57 -3.06
N ASN A 210 4.56 10.49 -3.51
CA ASN A 210 4.10 9.57 -4.56
C ASN A 210 4.53 8.12 -4.27
N ILE A 211 4.24 7.66 -3.05
CA ILE A 211 4.55 6.31 -2.58
C ILE A 211 3.24 5.61 -2.21
N GLU A 212 3.09 4.40 -2.71
CA GLU A 212 2.01 3.49 -2.38
C GLU A 212 2.43 2.52 -1.28
N PHE A 213 1.49 2.17 -0.41
CA PHE A 213 1.67 1.24 0.70
C PHE A 213 0.72 0.06 0.53
N ASN A 214 1.27 -1.13 0.55
CA ASN A 214 0.52 -2.38 0.46
C ASN A 214 0.89 -3.28 1.64
N GLU A 215 -0.10 -3.75 2.39
CA GLU A 215 0.11 -4.79 3.40
C GLU A 215 0.11 -6.16 2.73
N VAL A 216 1.09 -6.97 3.08
CA VAL A 216 1.26 -8.34 2.60
C VAL A 216 1.28 -9.28 3.80
N ALA A 217 0.41 -10.27 3.80
CA ALA A 217 0.42 -11.37 4.75
C ALA A 217 1.00 -12.62 4.09
N CYS A 218 2.01 -13.22 4.69
CA CYS A 218 2.65 -14.44 4.22
C CYS A 218 2.01 -15.68 4.82
N THR A 219 2.23 -16.85 4.20
CA THR A 219 1.69 -18.14 4.68
C THR A 219 2.37 -18.60 5.98
N ASP A 220 3.58 -18.13 6.24
CA ASP A 220 4.33 -18.39 7.47
C ASP A 220 3.89 -17.51 8.67
N GLY A 221 2.87 -16.66 8.48
CA GLY A 221 2.33 -15.76 9.50
C GLY A 221 3.01 -14.39 9.56
N ASN A 222 4.13 -14.18 8.87
CA ASN A 222 4.78 -12.88 8.79
C ASN A 222 3.93 -11.88 8.00
N GLY A 223 4.04 -10.62 8.38
CA GLY A 223 3.40 -9.51 7.70
C GLY A 223 4.39 -8.40 7.36
N TYR A 224 4.15 -7.76 6.23
CA TYR A 224 5.01 -6.70 5.73
C TYR A 224 4.18 -5.55 5.15
N ILE A 225 4.73 -4.34 5.25
CA ILE A 225 4.31 -3.20 4.44
C ILE A 225 5.31 -3.04 3.29
N LEU A 226 4.85 -3.31 2.09
CA LEU A 226 5.59 -3.01 0.87
C LEU A 226 5.32 -1.56 0.46
N ARG A 227 6.39 -0.79 0.25
CA ARG A 227 6.34 0.57 -0.30
C ARG A 227 6.82 0.53 -1.73
N THR A 228 6.04 1.09 -2.63
CA THR A 228 6.34 1.15 -4.06
C THR A 228 6.17 2.56 -4.60
N ALA A 229 6.97 2.92 -5.60
CA ALA A 229 6.83 4.21 -6.27
C ALA A 229 5.53 4.28 -7.07
N LEU A 230 4.94 5.46 -7.13
CA LEU A 230 3.98 5.87 -8.15
C LEU A 230 4.63 6.88 -9.10
N PRO A 231 4.03 7.17 -10.26
CA PRO A 231 4.49 8.27 -11.13
C PRO A 231 4.71 9.56 -10.32
N GLY A 232 5.88 10.16 -10.45
CA GLY A 232 6.37 11.25 -9.61
C GLY A 232 7.37 10.84 -8.52
N SER A 233 7.74 9.54 -8.44
CA SER A 233 8.75 9.03 -7.49
C SER A 233 9.73 8.07 -8.17
N MET A 234 11.02 8.21 -7.84
CA MET A 234 12.10 7.29 -8.27
C MET A 234 12.46 6.27 -7.18
N MET A 235 11.63 6.13 -6.14
CA MET A 235 11.89 5.20 -5.05
C MET A 235 11.94 3.76 -5.55
N GLN A 236 12.91 3.00 -5.10
CA GLN A 236 12.91 1.55 -5.30
C GLN A 236 11.93 0.88 -4.32
N PRO A 237 11.31 -0.24 -4.69
CA PRO A 237 10.49 -1.01 -3.78
C PRO A 237 11.24 -1.32 -2.49
N SER A 238 10.60 -1.12 -1.35
CA SER A 238 11.19 -1.38 -0.04
C SER A 238 10.17 -2.00 0.91
N VAL A 239 10.65 -2.85 1.80
CA VAL A 239 9.83 -3.67 2.68
C VAL A 239 10.10 -3.29 4.13
N ILE A 240 9.04 -3.16 4.93
CA ILE A 240 9.11 -2.96 6.37
C ILE A 240 8.28 -4.07 7.01
N ALA A 241 8.85 -4.80 7.96
CA ALA A 241 8.06 -5.77 8.70
C ALA A 241 6.92 -5.08 9.47
N CYS A 242 5.77 -5.73 9.58
CA CYS A 242 4.58 -5.16 10.22
C CYS A 242 4.85 -4.68 11.65
N HIS A 243 5.74 -5.36 12.38
CA HIS A 243 6.10 -4.99 13.73
C HIS A 243 7.00 -3.73 13.82
N ASP A 244 7.69 -3.38 12.74
CA ASP A 244 8.53 -2.16 12.65
C ASP A 244 7.83 -1.04 11.88
N SER A 245 6.68 -1.33 11.29
CA SER A 245 5.99 -0.40 10.42
C SER A 245 5.26 0.70 11.22
N PRO A 246 5.40 1.98 10.83
CA PRO A 246 4.56 3.05 11.35
C PRO A 246 3.12 2.96 10.84
N VAL A 247 2.88 2.16 9.80
CA VAL A 247 1.56 1.86 9.25
C VAL A 247 1.04 0.60 9.92
N ALA A 248 -0.14 0.68 10.55
CA ALA A 248 -0.74 -0.46 11.23
C ALA A 248 -1.15 -1.54 10.24
N CYS A 249 -0.62 -2.76 10.41
CA CYS A 249 -1.08 -3.93 9.68
C CYS A 249 -2.45 -4.39 10.19
N LYS A 250 -3.28 -4.92 9.28
CA LYS A 250 -4.64 -5.39 9.56
C LYS A 250 -4.88 -6.85 9.13
N LEU A 251 -4.11 -7.37 8.18
CA LEU A 251 -4.16 -8.76 7.72
C LEU A 251 -3.35 -9.69 8.62
N THR A 252 -2.28 -9.15 9.16
CA THR A 252 -1.48 -9.79 10.19
C THR A 252 -1.75 -9.05 11.49
N SER A 253 -1.94 -9.78 12.58
CA SER A 253 -2.10 -9.14 13.88
C SER A 253 -0.96 -8.13 14.04
N SER A 254 -1.31 -6.87 14.27
CA SER A 254 -0.37 -5.74 14.44
C SER A 254 0.42 -5.77 15.76
N GLY A 255 0.28 -6.88 16.50
CA GLY A 255 1.33 -7.27 17.41
C GLY A 255 2.46 -7.88 16.58
N PRO A 256 3.71 -7.83 17.00
CA PRO A 256 4.72 -8.66 16.43
C PRO A 256 4.11 -10.06 16.29
N VAL A 257 4.37 -10.76 15.16
CA VAL A 257 4.42 -12.21 15.22
C VAL A 257 5.55 -12.46 16.20
N VAL A 258 5.14 -12.41 17.44
CA VAL A 258 6.00 -12.62 18.56
C VAL A 258 6.34 -14.09 18.41
N ASN A 259 7.49 -14.35 17.82
CA ASN A 259 8.13 -15.60 18.07
C ASN A 259 8.44 -15.54 19.56
N VAL A 260 7.57 -16.15 20.36
CA VAL A 260 7.74 -16.25 21.81
C VAL A 260 9.16 -16.71 22.15
N GLN A 261 9.75 -17.54 21.28
CA GLN A 261 11.11 -17.99 21.40
C GLN A 261 12.12 -16.83 21.33
N THR A 262 11.95 -15.86 20.41
CA THR A 262 12.83 -14.67 20.33
C THR A 262 12.87 -13.88 21.65
N PHE A 263 11.72 -13.79 22.33
CA PHE A 263 11.66 -13.11 23.63
C PHE A 263 12.27 -13.92 24.75
N LYS A 264 12.08 -15.25 24.73
CA LYS A 264 12.77 -16.15 25.67
C LYS A 264 14.28 -16.11 25.47
N ASP A 265 14.74 -16.09 24.21
CA ASP A 265 16.15 -15.98 23.87
C ASP A 265 16.73 -14.64 24.34
N ALA A 266 15.97 -13.54 24.24
CA ALA A 266 16.38 -12.24 24.77
C ALA A 266 16.55 -12.27 26.30
N LEU A 267 15.62 -12.91 27.04
CA LEU A 267 15.78 -13.10 28.49
C LEU A 267 17.02 -13.93 28.82
N ALA A 268 17.23 -15.05 28.09
CA ALA A 268 18.39 -15.93 28.26
C ALA A 268 19.72 -15.21 28.00
N ALA A 269 19.79 -14.41 26.89
CA ALA A 269 20.95 -13.60 26.54
C ALA A 269 21.33 -12.60 27.65
N HIS A 270 20.34 -12.08 28.36
CA HIS A 270 20.53 -11.17 29.49
C HIS A 270 20.53 -11.88 30.86
N LYS A 271 20.60 -13.22 30.88
CA LYS A 271 20.69 -14.06 32.09
C LYS A 271 19.52 -13.83 33.06
N VAL A 272 18.35 -13.53 32.53
CA VAL A 272 17.11 -13.40 33.34
C VAL A 272 16.49 -14.79 33.51
N ALA A 273 16.42 -15.27 34.74
CA ALA A 273 15.79 -16.57 35.06
C ALA A 273 14.27 -16.48 34.83
N CYS A 274 13.75 -17.23 33.84
CA CYS A 274 12.35 -17.33 33.53
C CYS A 274 12.08 -18.58 32.68
N THR A 275 11.39 -19.57 33.23
CA THR A 275 10.96 -20.80 32.53
C THR A 275 9.49 -20.70 32.15
N ALA A 276 9.08 -19.65 31.40
CA ALA A 276 7.71 -19.46 30.97
C ALA A 276 7.35 -20.41 29.80
N SER A 277 6.18 -21.05 29.85
CA SER A 277 5.56 -21.70 28.70
C SER A 277 5.14 -20.63 27.67
N ASP A 278 4.87 -21.02 26.44
CA ASP A 278 4.49 -20.06 25.39
C ASP A 278 3.17 -19.34 25.70
N SER A 279 2.22 -20.02 26.36
CA SER A 279 0.97 -19.45 26.84
C SER A 279 1.15 -18.41 27.95
N ASN A 280 2.29 -18.41 28.61
CA ASN A 280 2.66 -17.52 29.70
C ASN A 280 3.53 -16.34 29.25
N VAL A 281 3.56 -16.05 27.96
CA VAL A 281 4.23 -14.90 27.36
C VAL A 281 3.23 -14.06 26.60
N ARG A 282 3.12 -12.78 26.93
CA ARG A 282 2.18 -11.85 26.29
C ARG A 282 2.88 -10.56 25.86
N ALA A 283 2.83 -10.23 24.59
CA ALA A 283 3.21 -8.90 24.15
C ALA A 283 2.17 -7.88 24.65
N ILE A 284 2.62 -6.87 25.38
CA ILE A 284 1.81 -5.72 25.83
C ILE A 284 1.74 -4.69 24.68
N GLY A 285 2.85 -4.46 23.99
CA GLY A 285 2.95 -3.49 22.90
C GLY A 285 4.38 -3.13 22.52
N GLN A 286 4.53 -2.03 21.82
CA GLN A 286 5.82 -1.44 21.45
C GLN A 286 5.93 -0.01 21.98
N GLN A 287 7.09 0.36 22.47
CA GLN A 287 7.45 1.74 22.74
C GLN A 287 8.14 2.32 21.49
N THR A 288 7.39 3.05 20.66
CA THR A 288 7.89 3.62 19.41
C THR A 288 9.06 4.59 19.61
N ALA A 289 9.01 5.42 20.65
CA ALA A 289 10.07 6.38 20.96
C ALA A 289 11.40 5.71 21.32
N SER A 290 11.38 4.59 22.03
CA SER A 290 12.58 3.84 22.46
C SER A 290 12.85 2.61 21.59
N LYS A 291 12.01 2.33 20.59
CA LYS A 291 12.09 1.18 19.70
C LYS A 291 12.29 -0.13 20.48
N ARG A 292 11.43 -0.39 21.45
CA ARG A 292 11.47 -1.60 22.30
C ARG A 292 10.14 -2.31 22.30
N TYR A 293 10.15 -3.64 22.34
CA TYR A 293 8.99 -4.44 22.71
C TYR A 293 8.76 -4.35 24.22
N VAL A 294 7.49 -4.37 24.63
CA VAL A 294 7.07 -4.52 26.02
C VAL A 294 6.37 -5.85 26.13
N VAL A 295 6.95 -6.80 26.85
CA VAL A 295 6.51 -8.19 26.92
C VAL A 295 6.34 -8.62 28.36
N GLU A 296 5.17 -9.16 28.68
CA GLU A 296 4.89 -9.76 29.98
C GLU A 296 5.21 -11.25 29.94
N PHE A 297 5.86 -11.72 31.01
CA PHE A 297 6.15 -13.12 31.24
C PHE A 297 5.61 -13.53 32.63
N GLN A 298 4.90 -14.65 32.66
CA GLN A 298 4.55 -15.32 33.90
C GLN A 298 5.56 -16.45 34.16
N CYS A 299 6.57 -16.17 34.96
CA CYS A 299 7.67 -17.07 35.26
C CYS A 299 7.52 -17.61 36.69
N PRO A 300 7.74 -18.91 36.93
CA PRO A 300 7.79 -19.46 38.29
C PRO A 300 8.84 -18.78 39.19
N GLU A 301 9.98 -18.40 38.59
CA GLU A 301 11.08 -17.73 39.29
C GLU A 301 10.78 -16.26 39.61
N GLN A 302 9.72 -15.69 39.03
CA GLN A 302 9.32 -14.28 39.16
C GLN A 302 7.85 -14.18 39.60
N PRO A 303 7.51 -14.53 40.89
CA PRO A 303 6.11 -14.62 41.33
C PRO A 303 5.36 -13.29 41.30
N LYS A 304 6.07 -12.14 41.24
CA LYS A 304 5.49 -10.80 41.08
C LYS A 304 5.28 -10.39 39.64
N GLY A 305 5.40 -11.34 38.67
CA GLY A 305 5.39 -11.12 37.26
C GLY A 305 6.61 -10.36 36.73
N LEU A 306 6.92 -10.55 35.46
CA LEU A 306 8.05 -9.96 34.82
C LEU A 306 7.57 -9.22 33.55
N VAL A 307 7.96 -7.97 33.38
CA VAL A 307 7.82 -7.23 32.12
C VAL A 307 9.21 -6.90 31.59
N ALA A 308 9.51 -7.36 30.39
CA ALA A 308 10.76 -7.05 29.71
C ALA A 308 10.54 -5.98 28.63
N PHE A 309 11.45 -5.02 28.56
CA PHE A 309 11.57 -4.01 27.51
C PHE A 309 12.72 -4.44 26.62
N ILE A 310 12.39 -5.08 25.51
CA ILE A 310 13.34 -5.76 24.62
C ILE A 310 13.60 -4.88 23.40
N PRO A 311 14.87 -4.51 23.10
CA PRO A 311 15.19 -3.73 21.91
C PRO A 311 14.69 -4.40 20.64
N LEU A 312 14.16 -3.63 19.69
CA LEU A 312 13.90 -4.09 18.34
C LEU A 312 15.21 -4.43 17.63
N ASN A 313 15.20 -5.40 16.72
CA ASN A 313 16.38 -5.83 15.98
C ASN A 313 17.12 -4.63 15.37
N GLY A 314 18.44 -4.56 15.62
CA GLY A 314 19.29 -3.47 15.13
C GLY A 314 19.22 -2.17 15.94
N ASN A 315 18.49 -2.15 17.06
CA ASN A 315 18.41 -0.97 17.93
C ASN A 315 19.35 -1.10 19.13
N THR A 316 19.96 0.04 19.52
CA THR A 316 20.89 0.16 20.68
C THR A 316 20.18 0.53 21.98
N ALA A 317 18.84 0.57 22.03
CA ALA A 317 18.10 0.80 23.26
C ALA A 317 18.46 -0.24 24.34
N PRO A 318 18.55 0.12 25.62
CA PRO A 318 18.90 -0.83 26.65
C PRO A 318 17.79 -1.84 26.88
N PHE A 319 18.17 -3.10 27.07
CA PHE A 319 17.29 -4.12 27.62
C PHE A 319 17.01 -3.80 29.10
N GLU A 320 15.75 -3.91 29.51
CA GLU A 320 15.31 -3.60 30.88
C GLU A 320 14.25 -4.62 31.32
N THR A 321 14.26 -5.01 32.57
CA THR A 321 13.20 -5.82 33.18
C THR A 321 12.65 -5.16 34.42
N LEU A 322 11.34 -5.26 34.62
CA LEU A 322 10.61 -4.74 35.79
C LEU A 322 9.61 -5.79 36.28
N ASN A 323 9.27 -5.78 37.57
CA ASN A 323 8.08 -6.48 38.02
C ASN A 323 6.79 -5.76 37.57
N CYS A 324 5.64 -6.45 37.59
CA CYS A 324 4.38 -5.90 37.12
C CYS A 324 3.98 -4.57 37.80
N ALA A 325 4.21 -4.40 39.08
CA ALA A 325 3.87 -3.18 39.81
C ALA A 325 4.74 -1.97 39.34
N ALA A 326 6.02 -2.19 39.10
CA ALA A 326 6.92 -1.16 38.57
C ALA A 326 6.63 -0.86 37.06
N ALA A 327 6.32 -1.88 36.29
CA ALA A 327 5.97 -1.74 34.89
C ALA A 327 4.66 -0.96 34.68
N ALA A 328 3.67 -1.15 35.54
CA ALA A 328 2.41 -0.40 35.51
C ALA A 328 2.63 1.11 35.64
N LYS A 329 3.61 1.58 36.42
CA LYS A 329 3.99 3.00 36.52
C LYS A 329 4.57 3.57 35.22
N LYS A 330 5.04 2.69 34.32
CA LYS A 330 5.50 3.04 32.98
C LYS A 330 4.44 2.77 31.89
N GLY A 331 3.18 2.50 32.30
CA GLY A 331 2.06 2.26 31.39
C GLY A 331 1.95 0.81 30.90
N ALA A 332 2.78 -0.11 31.38
CA ALA A 332 2.76 -1.52 31.00
C ALA A 332 1.98 -2.34 32.01
N VAL A 333 0.69 -2.61 31.74
CA VAL A 333 -0.22 -3.33 32.65
C VAL A 333 -0.14 -4.84 32.40
N CYS A 334 0.20 -5.60 33.45
CA CYS A 334 0.16 -7.07 33.43
C CYS A 334 -1.27 -7.61 33.40
N LYS A 335 -1.43 -8.78 32.74
CA LYS A 335 -2.70 -9.53 32.68
C LYS A 335 -2.50 -11.03 32.95
N LEU A 336 -1.30 -11.57 32.75
CA LEU A 336 -0.98 -12.96 33.01
C LEU A 336 -0.73 -13.18 34.51
N THR A 337 -0.13 -12.21 35.19
CA THR A 337 0.11 -12.24 36.61
C THR A 337 -0.98 -11.40 37.28
N ALA A 338 -1.94 -12.04 37.91
CA ALA A 338 -2.94 -11.34 38.70
C ALA A 338 -2.23 -10.61 39.86
N ASN A 339 -2.50 -9.32 40.04
CA ASN A 339 -2.08 -8.55 41.21
C ASN A 339 -2.85 -8.99 42.46
#